data_c430515cd0857e0b31f52b4601cb4aed
#
_entry.id   c430515cd0857e0b31f52b4601cb4aed
#
_cell.length_a   1.000
_cell.length_b   1.000
_cell.length_c   1.000
_cell.angle_alpha   90.00
_cell.angle_beta   90.00
_cell.angle_gamma   90.00
#
_symmetry.space_group_name_H-M   'P 1'
#
loop_
_entity.id
_entity.type
_entity.pdbx_description
1 polymer ?
#
loop_
_entity_poly.entity_id
_entity_poly.type
_entity_poly.pdbx_seq_one_letter_code
_entity_poly.pdbx_strand_id
1 'polypeptide(L)'
;MQVSIRNVRKEFDGFAALRNVSLDIRSGELIALLGPSGSGKTTLLRLIAGLESPTAGSIYFGDEDASHKSVQERNVGFVFQHYALFPHMTVAENIGFGLKVRKGGTRPPQGEIRRRALELLDLVQLSGLE
;
A
#
# COMPACT_ATOMS: atom_id res chain seq x y z
N MET A 1 13.78 0.18 -1.49
CA MET A 1 13.60 0.88 -2.79
C MET A 1 13.21 2.32 -2.50
N GLN A 2 13.84 3.28 -3.15
CA GLN A 2 13.53 4.70 -3.01
C GLN A 2 12.22 5.03 -3.72
N VAL A 3 11.43 5.95 -3.16
CA VAL A 3 10.23 6.51 -3.82
C VAL A 3 10.44 8.01 -4.01
N SER A 4 10.28 8.48 -5.23
CA SER A 4 10.41 9.91 -5.56
C SER A 4 9.10 10.43 -6.15
N ILE A 5 8.59 11.47 -5.55
CA ILE A 5 7.37 12.16 -5.97
C ILE A 5 7.81 13.51 -6.53
N ARG A 6 7.44 13.79 -7.79
CA ARG A 6 7.88 14.98 -8.53
C ARG A 6 6.70 15.80 -9.01
N ASN A 7 6.51 16.96 -8.44
CA ASN A 7 5.52 17.96 -8.84
C ASN A 7 4.12 17.38 -9.05
N VAL A 8 3.71 16.47 -8.16
CA VAL A 8 2.45 15.76 -8.28
C VAL A 8 1.28 16.68 -7.94
N ARG A 9 0.32 16.72 -8.84
CA ARG A 9 -0.97 17.38 -8.70
C ARG A 9 -2.08 16.36 -8.84
N LYS A 10 -3.12 16.49 -8.06
CA LYS A 10 -4.34 15.68 -8.20
C LYS A 10 -5.57 16.56 -8.06
N GLU A 11 -6.41 16.52 -9.07
CA GLU A 11 -7.70 17.19 -9.11
C GLU A 11 -8.84 16.18 -9.21
N PHE A 12 -9.92 16.44 -8.47
CA PHE A 12 -11.19 15.75 -8.56
C PHE A 12 -12.27 16.78 -8.89
N ASP A 13 -12.90 16.68 -10.06
CA ASP A 13 -13.98 17.56 -10.51
C ASP A 13 -13.69 19.06 -10.25
N GLY A 14 -12.51 19.53 -10.62
CA GLY A 14 -12.08 20.92 -10.45
C GLY A 14 -11.54 21.27 -9.06
N PHE A 15 -11.60 20.34 -8.10
CA PHE A 15 -11.02 20.52 -6.76
C PHE A 15 -9.59 19.94 -6.72
N ALA A 16 -8.62 20.78 -6.38
CA ALA A 16 -7.24 20.35 -6.22
C ALA A 16 -7.00 19.73 -4.85
N ALA A 17 -6.99 18.40 -4.77
CA ALA A 17 -6.64 17.66 -3.54
C ALA A 17 -5.15 17.76 -3.23
N LEU A 18 -4.29 17.77 -4.26
CA LEU A 18 -2.85 17.99 -4.17
C LEU A 18 -2.42 19.05 -5.19
N ARG A 19 -1.60 20.01 -4.71
CA ARG A 19 -1.10 21.12 -5.51
C ARG A 19 0.42 21.06 -5.57
N ASN A 20 0.99 20.41 -6.55
CA ASN A 20 2.43 20.43 -6.77
C ASN A 20 3.25 19.91 -5.58
N VAL A 21 3.05 18.65 -5.22
CA VAL A 21 3.77 17.99 -4.13
C VAL A 21 5.02 17.30 -4.66
N SER A 22 6.16 17.54 -3.99
CA SER A 22 7.41 16.82 -4.24
C SER A 22 7.96 16.27 -2.94
N LEU A 23 8.39 15.01 -2.94
CA LEU A 23 8.89 14.31 -1.77
C LEU A 23 9.81 13.18 -2.20
N ASP A 24 10.93 13.03 -1.50
CA ASP A 24 11.82 11.87 -1.63
C ASP A 24 11.76 11.00 -0.38
N ILE A 25 11.52 9.72 -0.56
CA ILE A 25 11.49 8.71 0.50
C ILE A 25 12.63 7.73 0.22
N ARG A 26 13.60 7.66 1.11
CA ARG A 26 14.74 6.77 0.97
C ARG A 26 14.35 5.33 1.24
N SER A 27 15.11 4.40 0.66
CA SER A 27 14.94 2.99 0.98
C SER A 27 15.10 2.74 2.47
N GLY A 28 14.16 2.00 3.08
CA GLY A 28 14.17 1.68 4.51
C GLY A 28 13.71 2.81 5.44
N GLU A 29 13.32 3.96 4.91
CA GLU A 29 12.86 5.10 5.70
C GLU A 29 11.40 4.93 6.12
N LEU A 30 11.09 5.30 7.36
CA LEU A 30 9.73 5.44 7.88
C LEU A 30 9.35 6.92 7.86
N ILE A 31 8.31 7.26 7.11
CA ILE A 31 7.82 8.64 7.00
C ILE A 31 6.41 8.75 7.57
N ALA A 32 6.17 9.79 8.34
CA ALA A 32 4.83 10.18 8.78
C ALA A 32 4.37 11.44 8.04
N LEU A 33 3.16 11.39 7.49
CA LEU A 33 2.48 12.55 6.91
C LEU A 33 1.54 13.15 7.94
N LEU A 34 1.81 14.40 8.33
CA LEU A 34 1.05 15.11 9.34
C LEU A 34 0.27 16.27 8.71
N GLY A 35 -0.93 16.50 9.20
CA GLY A 35 -1.76 17.60 8.76
C GLY A 35 -3.24 17.39 9.10
N PRO A 36 -4.06 18.45 9.01
CA PRO A 36 -5.50 18.35 9.28
C PRO A 36 -6.22 17.46 8.27
N SER A 37 -7.44 17.04 8.61
CA SER A 37 -8.33 16.34 7.68
C SER A 37 -8.53 17.19 6.42
N GLY A 38 -8.51 16.52 5.24
CA GLY A 38 -8.66 17.20 3.95
C GLY A 38 -7.37 17.85 3.42
N SER A 39 -6.21 17.64 4.06
CA SER A 39 -4.92 18.18 3.58
C SER A 39 -4.27 17.37 2.44
N GLY A 40 -4.90 16.28 1.98
CA GLY A 40 -4.42 15.48 0.87
C GLY A 40 -3.54 14.28 1.23
N LYS A 41 -3.34 13.97 2.52
CA LYS A 41 -2.51 12.84 2.97
C LYS A 41 -2.95 11.50 2.39
N THR A 42 -4.24 11.19 2.51
CA THR A 42 -4.82 9.95 1.97
C THR A 42 -4.72 9.91 0.46
N THR A 43 -4.96 11.03 -0.23
CA THR A 43 -4.81 11.14 -1.68
C THR A 43 -3.38 10.83 -2.11
N LEU A 44 -2.39 11.38 -1.44
CA LEU A 44 -0.98 11.11 -1.73
C LEU A 44 -0.63 9.62 -1.56
N LEU A 45 -1.06 9.01 -0.45
CA LEU A 45 -0.85 7.58 -0.22
C LEU A 45 -1.53 6.72 -1.29
N ARG A 46 -2.74 7.05 -1.72
CA ARG A 46 -3.45 6.36 -2.79
C ARG A 46 -2.74 6.49 -4.14
N LEU A 47 -2.16 7.64 -4.43
CA LEU A 47 -1.34 7.86 -5.64
C LEU A 47 -0.08 6.99 -5.62
N ILE A 48 0.62 6.91 -4.48
CA ILE A 48 1.81 6.06 -4.32
C ILE A 48 1.44 4.59 -4.49
N ALA A 49 0.31 4.16 -3.94
CA ALA A 49 -0.15 2.77 -4.05
C ALA A 49 -0.69 2.41 -5.45
N GLY A 50 -1.01 3.39 -6.30
CA GLY A 50 -1.60 3.16 -7.62
C GLY A 50 -3.12 2.99 -7.59
N LEU A 51 -3.78 3.33 -6.48
CA LEU A 51 -5.24 3.37 -6.37
C LEU A 51 -5.85 4.60 -7.06
N GLU A 52 -5.04 5.60 -7.30
CA GLU A 52 -5.36 6.82 -8.04
C GLU A 52 -4.21 7.14 -9.01
N SER A 53 -4.52 7.87 -10.09
CA SER A 53 -3.52 8.39 -11.02
C SER A 53 -3.32 9.89 -10.83
N PRO A 54 -2.10 10.41 -10.92
CA PRO A 54 -1.87 11.85 -10.82
C PRO A 54 -2.48 12.59 -12.02
N THR A 55 -2.99 13.79 -11.78
CA THR A 55 -3.43 14.69 -12.86
C THR A 55 -2.22 15.28 -13.59
N ALA A 56 -1.14 15.56 -12.85
CA ALA A 56 0.14 16.00 -13.37
C ALA A 56 1.27 15.56 -12.44
N GLY A 57 2.48 15.60 -12.93
CA GLY A 57 3.67 15.16 -12.19
C GLY A 57 3.93 13.66 -12.34
N SER A 58 4.92 13.16 -11.62
CA SER A 58 5.40 11.78 -11.76
C SER A 58 5.77 11.16 -10.42
N ILE A 59 5.63 9.84 -10.33
CA ILE A 59 6.02 9.03 -9.18
C ILE A 59 7.01 7.97 -9.67
N TYR A 60 8.19 7.92 -9.04
CA TYR A 60 9.24 6.96 -9.38
C TYR A 60 9.44 5.96 -8.24
N PHE A 61 9.62 4.69 -8.59
CA PHE A 61 10.12 3.65 -7.72
C PHE A 61 11.54 3.29 -8.17
N GLY A 62 12.54 3.75 -7.41
CA GLY A 62 13.91 3.77 -7.89
C GLY A 62 14.03 4.66 -9.13
N ASP A 63 14.54 4.12 -10.22
CA ASP A 63 14.69 4.84 -11.50
C ASP A 63 13.49 4.66 -12.45
N GLU A 64 12.49 3.87 -12.05
CA GLU A 64 11.35 3.53 -12.88
C GLU A 64 10.16 4.45 -12.63
N ASP A 65 9.63 5.06 -13.70
CA ASP A 65 8.38 5.83 -13.63
C ASP A 65 7.21 4.88 -13.42
N ALA A 66 6.61 4.97 -12.23
CA ALA A 66 5.48 4.17 -11.82
C ALA A 66 4.13 4.91 -11.91
N SER A 67 4.10 6.13 -12.44
CA SER A 67 2.92 7.01 -12.44
C SER A 67 1.66 6.36 -13.02
N HIS A 68 1.82 5.50 -14.02
CA HIS A 68 0.73 4.81 -14.72
C HIS A 68 0.69 3.30 -14.47
N LYS A 69 1.52 2.77 -13.58
CA LYS A 69 1.48 1.37 -13.18
C LYS A 69 0.25 1.06 -12.33
N SER A 70 -0.35 -0.10 -12.57
CA SER A 70 -1.43 -0.61 -11.73
C SER A 70 -0.95 -0.96 -10.31
N VAL A 71 -1.89 -1.11 -9.39
CA VAL A 71 -1.61 -1.54 -8.01
C VAL A 71 -0.80 -2.84 -7.98
N GLN A 72 -1.19 -3.81 -8.82
CA GLN A 72 -0.56 -5.12 -8.90
C GLN A 72 0.90 -5.04 -9.37
N GLU A 73 1.20 -4.13 -10.30
CA GLU A 73 2.56 -3.95 -10.85
C GLU A 73 3.48 -3.22 -9.89
N ARG A 74 2.93 -2.41 -8.98
CA ARG A 74 3.73 -1.64 -8.01
C ARG A 74 4.29 -2.48 -6.87
N ASN A 75 3.70 -3.64 -6.58
CA ASN A 75 4.10 -4.50 -5.46
C ASN A 75 4.15 -3.75 -4.11
N VAL A 76 3.14 -2.97 -3.83
CA VAL A 76 2.99 -2.14 -2.63
C VAL A 76 1.94 -2.75 -1.71
N GLY A 77 2.21 -2.80 -0.41
CA GLY A 77 1.21 -3.07 0.62
C GLY A 77 0.49 -1.79 1.01
N PHE A 78 -0.83 -1.83 1.12
CA PHE A 78 -1.65 -0.68 1.52
C PHE A 78 -2.62 -1.07 2.63
N VAL A 79 -2.63 -0.31 3.72
CA VAL A 79 -3.57 -0.48 4.82
C VAL A 79 -4.61 0.63 4.75
N PHE A 80 -5.87 0.24 4.50
CA PHE A 80 -6.98 1.19 4.42
C PHE A 80 -7.35 1.74 5.81
N GLN A 81 -7.86 2.95 5.86
CA GLN A 81 -8.28 3.62 7.10
C GLN A 81 -9.30 2.80 7.90
N HIS A 82 -10.16 2.03 7.22
CA HIS A 82 -11.19 1.18 7.83
C HIS A 82 -10.88 -0.33 7.75
N TYR A 83 -9.60 -0.67 7.58
CA TYR A 83 -9.02 -2.01 7.62
C TYR A 83 -9.47 -3.02 6.56
N ALA A 84 -10.54 -2.82 5.82
CA ALA A 84 -10.97 -3.58 4.63
C ALA A 84 -10.72 -5.12 4.73
N LEU A 85 -11.31 -5.79 5.72
CA LEU A 85 -11.22 -7.24 5.87
C LEU A 85 -12.11 -7.98 4.86
N PHE A 86 -11.73 -9.19 4.48
CA PHE A 86 -12.56 -10.11 3.70
C PHE A 86 -13.51 -10.87 4.64
N PRO A 87 -14.80 -10.52 4.69
CA PRO A 87 -15.73 -11.10 5.68
C PRO A 87 -16.05 -12.57 5.47
N HIS A 88 -15.81 -13.10 4.25
CA HIS A 88 -16.01 -14.49 3.88
C HIS A 88 -14.80 -15.39 4.16
N MET A 89 -13.72 -14.83 4.69
CA MET A 89 -12.48 -15.53 5.03
C MET A 89 -12.27 -15.58 6.53
N THR A 90 -11.63 -16.63 6.99
CA THR A 90 -11.18 -16.75 8.40
C THR A 90 -10.09 -15.70 8.71
N VAL A 91 -9.77 -15.55 9.97
CA VAL A 91 -8.70 -14.64 10.42
C VAL A 91 -7.36 -15.07 9.83
N ALA A 92 -7.04 -16.36 9.88
CA ALA A 92 -5.79 -16.88 9.30
C ALA A 92 -5.73 -16.67 7.76
N GLU A 93 -6.86 -16.84 7.08
CA GLU A 93 -6.93 -16.60 5.63
C GLU A 93 -6.75 -15.12 5.27
N ASN A 94 -7.33 -14.20 6.04
CA ASN A 94 -7.11 -12.76 5.89
C ASN A 94 -5.62 -12.41 6.04
N ILE A 95 -4.98 -12.91 7.09
CA ILE A 95 -3.55 -12.66 7.35
C ILE A 95 -2.69 -13.25 6.22
N GLY A 96 -2.99 -14.48 5.80
CA GLY A 96 -2.23 -15.20 4.77
C GLY A 96 -2.51 -14.75 3.34
N PHE A 97 -3.51 -13.90 3.11
CA PHE A 97 -3.98 -13.55 1.76
C PHE A 97 -2.88 -13.02 0.85
N GLY A 98 -2.08 -12.09 1.33
CA GLY A 98 -0.98 -11.50 0.57
C GLY A 98 0.05 -12.53 0.08
N LEU A 99 0.28 -13.60 0.83
CA LEU A 99 1.14 -14.70 0.42
C LEU A 99 0.43 -15.64 -0.56
N LYS A 100 -0.86 -15.87 -0.36
CA LYS A 100 -1.69 -16.76 -1.19
C LYS A 100 -1.82 -16.26 -2.63
N VAL A 101 -1.90 -14.94 -2.84
CA VAL A 101 -2.10 -14.34 -4.17
C VAL A 101 -0.81 -14.12 -4.95
N ARG A 102 0.35 -14.40 -4.39
CA ARG A 102 1.63 -14.30 -5.11
C ARG A 102 1.64 -15.22 -6.32
N LYS A 103 2.11 -14.68 -7.45
CA LYS A 103 2.20 -15.42 -8.71
C LYS A 103 3.57 -16.09 -8.89
N GLY A 104 3.61 -17.16 -9.69
CA GLY A 104 4.85 -17.86 -10.02
C GLY A 104 5.45 -18.62 -8.84
N GLY A 105 6.73 -18.93 -8.92
CA GLY A 105 7.47 -19.68 -7.89
C GLY A 105 7.69 -18.96 -6.55
N THR A 106 7.13 -17.76 -6.38
CA THR A 106 7.28 -16.98 -5.13
C THR A 106 6.19 -17.25 -4.10
N ARG A 107 5.15 -18.00 -4.47
CA ARG A 107 4.08 -18.37 -3.55
C ARG A 107 4.55 -19.49 -2.61
N PRO A 108 4.54 -19.26 -1.27
CA PRO A 108 4.87 -20.33 -0.33
C PRO A 108 3.84 -21.47 -0.32
N PRO A 109 4.23 -22.68 0.11
CA PRO A 109 3.28 -23.76 0.34
C PRO A 109 2.20 -23.36 1.36
N GLN A 110 1.02 -23.99 1.25
CA GLN A 110 -0.13 -23.67 2.13
C GLN A 110 0.22 -23.80 3.63
N GLY A 111 0.98 -24.83 4.00
CA GLY A 111 1.41 -25.03 5.39
C GLY A 111 2.30 -23.90 5.92
N GLU A 112 3.17 -23.37 5.09
CA GLU A 112 4.02 -22.22 5.43
C GLU A 112 3.19 -20.95 5.60
N ILE A 113 2.21 -20.70 4.74
CA ILE A 113 1.29 -19.56 4.87
C ILE A 113 0.55 -19.63 6.19
N ARG A 114 0.02 -20.81 6.54
CA ARG A 114 -0.69 -21.02 7.82
C ARG A 114 0.24 -20.83 9.01
N ARG A 115 1.43 -21.38 8.98
CA ARG A 115 2.43 -21.23 10.05
C ARG A 115 2.73 -19.74 10.32
N ARG A 116 2.99 -18.96 9.28
CA ARG A 116 3.24 -17.52 9.41
C ARG A 116 2.03 -16.75 9.95
N ALA A 117 0.83 -17.12 9.53
CA ALA A 117 -0.38 -16.50 10.06
C ALA A 117 -0.54 -16.75 11.56
N LEU A 118 -0.30 -17.98 12.03
CA LEU A 118 -0.36 -18.32 13.44
C LEU A 118 0.72 -17.63 14.27
N GLU A 119 1.94 -17.51 13.77
CA GLU A 119 3.03 -16.75 14.41
C GLU A 119 2.67 -15.27 14.58
N LEU A 120 2.05 -14.65 13.60
CA LEU A 120 1.60 -13.26 13.68
C LEU A 120 0.46 -13.09 14.69
N LEU A 121 -0.48 -14.05 14.76
CA LEU A 121 -1.55 -14.04 15.75
C LEU A 121 -0.98 -14.15 17.17
N ASP A 122 0.02 -15.00 17.37
CA ASP A 122 0.70 -15.14 18.66
C ASP A 122 1.40 -13.84 19.07
N LEU A 123 2.09 -13.21 18.11
CA LEU A 123 2.77 -11.93 18.32
C LEU A 123 1.83 -10.82 18.83
N VAL A 124 0.58 -10.80 18.37
CA VAL A 124 -0.44 -9.83 18.80
C VAL A 124 -1.37 -10.37 19.89
N GLN A 125 -1.04 -11.51 20.51
CA GLN A 125 -1.78 -12.15 21.60
C GLN A 125 -3.22 -12.56 21.23
N LEU A 126 -3.42 -13.01 20.00
CA LEU A 126 -4.70 -13.51 19.48
C LEU A 126 -4.64 -15.01 19.11
N SER A 127 -3.74 -15.77 19.71
CA SER A 127 -3.65 -17.22 19.49
C SER A 127 -4.99 -17.91 19.81
N GLY A 128 -5.38 -18.86 18.94
CA GLY A 128 -6.65 -19.60 19.07
C GLY A 128 -7.83 -18.92 18.37
N LEU A 129 -7.65 -17.77 17.73
CA LEU A 129 -8.70 -17.03 17.02
C LEU A 129 -8.56 -17.10 15.49
N GLU A 130 -7.73 -18.01 14.96
CA GLU A 130 -7.49 -18.20 13.53
C GLU A 130 -8.74 -18.54 12.72
#